data_be8df93b94357d606e8924603cb88e12
#
_entry.id   be8df93b94357d606e8924603cb88e12
#
_cell.length_a   1.000
_cell.length_b   1.000
_cell.length_c   1.000
_cell.angle_alpha   90.00
_cell.angle_beta   90.00
_cell.angle_gamma   90.00
#
_symmetry.space_group_name_H-M   'P 1'
#
loop_
_entity.id
_entity.type
_entity.pdbx_description
1 polymer ?
#
loop_
_entity_poly.entity_id
_entity_poly.type
_entity_poly.pdbx_seq_one_letter_code
_entity_poly.pdbx_strand_id
1 'polypeptide(L)'
;MKFTQYLLLAAKGCAMGMADVVPGVSGGTIAFISGIYEELIESIKSVNGTALRLLGTFRLKEFRRHVNGRFLLPVLIGIGIAIFSLARLMTYLLTHHPIAIWSFFFGLIVASALLVARQIGHWNVRTVAACLVGAAAAWWITIATPTETPDTWWFIMLSGAIAICAMILPGISGAFILLLLGKYQFIMQAVGDLNIPVIVIFVVGAVAGIISFSHMLSWLLKHWHDVTVAVLMGFMVGSLNKVWPWKEVVETYTDSHGKIMPLVESNVAPGRFEALTQQDALLAEAIVLCIVGFLAIYCIELAARIVVKKQEE
;
A
#
# COMPACT_ATOMS: atom_id res chain seq x y z
N MET A 1 -3.75 19.08 -19.81
CA MET A 1 -2.47 18.54 -19.27
C MET A 1 -1.50 18.35 -20.44
N LYS A 2 -0.21 18.69 -20.24
CA LYS A 2 0.87 18.46 -21.21
C LYS A 2 1.25 16.97 -21.19
N PHE A 3 1.82 16.42 -22.26
CA PHE A 3 2.24 15.02 -22.34
C PHE A 3 3.16 14.60 -21.18
N THR A 4 4.07 15.48 -20.77
CA THR A 4 4.96 15.28 -19.62
C THR A 4 4.24 15.05 -18.30
N GLN A 5 3.07 15.67 -18.10
CA GLN A 5 2.25 15.45 -16.89
C GLN A 5 1.62 14.05 -16.87
N TYR A 6 1.17 13.54 -18.01
CA TYR A 6 0.67 12.16 -18.11
C TYR A 6 1.78 11.15 -17.84
N LEU A 7 2.98 11.39 -18.36
CA LEU A 7 4.14 10.53 -18.13
C LEU A 7 4.55 10.52 -16.65
N LEU A 8 4.53 11.68 -16.00
CA LEU A 8 4.82 11.79 -14.57
C LEU A 8 3.78 11.04 -13.71
N LEU A 9 2.49 11.17 -14.05
CA LEU A 9 1.43 10.43 -13.36
C LEU A 9 1.56 8.91 -13.56
N ALA A 10 1.91 8.47 -14.76
CA ALA A 10 2.17 7.06 -15.03
C ALA A 10 3.40 6.56 -14.26
N ALA A 11 4.46 7.36 -14.15
CA ALA A 11 5.63 7.01 -13.34
C ALA A 11 5.29 6.91 -11.85
N LYS A 12 4.48 7.84 -11.31
CA LYS A 12 3.96 7.75 -9.93
C LYS A 12 3.10 6.49 -9.74
N GLY A 13 2.21 6.18 -10.69
CA GLY A 13 1.43 4.95 -10.70
C GLY A 13 2.31 3.70 -10.75
N CYS A 14 3.38 3.72 -11.55
CA CYS A 14 4.34 2.63 -11.60
C CYS A 14 5.03 2.41 -10.23
N ALA A 15 5.47 3.48 -9.57
CA ALA A 15 6.03 3.41 -8.23
C ALA A 15 5.02 2.89 -7.19
N MET A 16 3.73 3.28 -7.30
CA MET A 16 2.65 2.72 -6.47
C MET A 16 2.50 1.21 -6.69
N GLY A 17 2.41 0.77 -7.95
CA GLY A 17 2.28 -0.65 -8.29
C GLY A 17 3.48 -1.48 -7.85
N MET A 18 4.72 -0.93 -7.89
CA MET A 18 5.89 -1.59 -7.32
C MET A 18 5.74 -1.83 -5.82
N ALA A 19 5.27 -0.82 -5.08
CA ALA A 19 5.05 -0.91 -3.64
C ALA A 19 3.96 -1.94 -3.31
N ASP A 20 2.88 -1.98 -4.09
CA ASP A 20 1.76 -2.91 -3.87
C ASP A 20 2.13 -4.39 -4.07
N VAL A 21 3.17 -4.68 -4.86
CA VAL A 21 3.67 -6.04 -5.06
C VAL A 21 4.44 -6.53 -3.82
N VAL A 22 4.93 -5.63 -2.98
CA VAL A 22 5.72 -5.97 -1.79
C VAL A 22 4.80 -6.12 -0.57
N PRO A 23 4.74 -7.31 0.05
CA PRO A 23 3.95 -7.50 1.26
C PRO A 23 4.39 -6.55 2.37
N GLY A 24 3.45 -5.79 2.96
CA GLY A 24 3.74 -4.84 4.03
C GLY A 24 4.12 -3.43 3.58
N VAL A 25 4.25 -3.20 2.28
CA VAL A 25 4.34 -1.86 1.68
C VAL A 25 3.04 -1.58 0.93
N SER A 26 2.62 -0.32 0.87
CA SER A 26 1.38 0.08 0.22
C SER A 26 1.62 1.15 -0.83
N GLY A 27 1.00 1.00 -1.99
CA GLY A 27 0.92 2.04 -3.01
C GLY A 27 0.33 3.35 -2.50
N GLY A 28 -0.54 3.27 -1.47
CA GLY A 28 -1.04 4.43 -0.74
C GLY A 28 0.07 5.27 -0.11
N THR A 29 1.12 4.63 0.42
CA THR A 29 2.33 5.32 0.91
C THR A 29 2.98 6.13 -0.21
N ILE A 30 3.16 5.52 -1.37
CA ILE A 30 3.77 6.20 -2.54
C ILE A 30 2.88 7.33 -3.06
N ALA A 31 1.56 7.12 -3.11
CA ALA A 31 0.61 8.17 -3.49
C ALA A 31 0.71 9.37 -2.54
N PHE A 32 0.81 9.11 -1.23
CA PHE A 32 0.91 10.15 -0.21
C PHE A 32 2.20 10.97 -0.38
N ILE A 33 3.36 10.30 -0.48
CA ILE A 33 4.66 10.94 -0.62
C ILE A 33 4.77 11.73 -1.93
N SER A 34 4.24 11.18 -3.02
CA SER A 34 4.28 11.82 -4.33
C SER A 34 3.27 12.97 -4.48
N GLY A 35 2.50 13.27 -3.41
CA GLY A 35 1.56 14.39 -3.36
C GLY A 35 0.32 14.20 -4.24
N ILE A 36 -0.06 12.97 -4.53
CA ILE A 36 -1.28 12.66 -5.32
C ILE A 36 -2.37 11.96 -4.51
N TYR A 37 -2.17 11.76 -3.21
CA TYR A 37 -3.06 10.98 -2.37
C TYR A 37 -4.47 11.55 -2.29
N GLU A 38 -4.60 12.85 -2.00
CA GLU A 38 -5.90 13.49 -1.89
C GLU A 38 -6.64 13.50 -3.23
N GLU A 39 -5.93 13.78 -4.34
CA GLU A 39 -6.51 13.73 -5.68
C GLU A 39 -6.93 12.29 -6.04
N LEU A 40 -6.17 11.28 -5.61
CA LEU A 40 -6.52 9.88 -5.78
C LEU A 40 -7.81 9.53 -5.03
N ILE A 41 -7.89 9.90 -3.75
CA ILE A 41 -9.08 9.66 -2.91
C ILE A 41 -10.31 10.36 -3.48
N GLU A 42 -10.22 11.62 -3.88
CA GLU A 42 -11.33 12.36 -4.49
C GLU A 42 -11.75 11.76 -5.85
N SER A 43 -10.78 11.30 -6.64
CA SER A 43 -11.07 10.65 -7.93
C SER A 43 -11.77 9.30 -7.74
N ILE A 44 -11.35 8.49 -6.76
CA ILE A 44 -12.02 7.23 -6.41
C ILE A 44 -13.43 7.50 -5.89
N LYS A 45 -13.60 8.47 -5.00
CA LYS A 45 -14.89 8.89 -4.46
C LYS A 45 -15.86 9.33 -5.55
N SER A 46 -15.38 9.91 -6.65
CA SER A 46 -16.21 10.33 -7.76
C SER A 46 -16.82 9.16 -8.58
N VAL A 47 -16.35 7.92 -8.33
CA VAL A 47 -16.96 6.70 -8.87
C VAL A 47 -18.23 6.38 -8.07
N ASN A 48 -19.29 7.10 -8.33
CA ASN A 48 -20.58 7.05 -7.64
C ASN A 48 -21.72 6.66 -8.60
N GLY A 49 -22.97 6.70 -8.11
CA GLY A 49 -24.15 6.37 -8.93
C GLY A 49 -24.26 7.17 -10.22
N THR A 50 -23.78 8.43 -10.23
CA THR A 50 -23.72 9.25 -11.45
C THR A 50 -22.71 8.69 -12.44
N ALA A 51 -21.54 8.26 -11.97
CA ALA A 51 -20.54 7.61 -12.82
C ALA A 51 -21.09 6.32 -13.45
N LEU A 52 -21.77 5.48 -12.65
CA LEU A 52 -22.40 4.25 -13.14
C LEU A 52 -23.48 4.54 -14.18
N ARG A 53 -24.31 5.57 -13.96
CA ARG A 53 -25.32 6.00 -14.93
C ARG A 53 -24.71 6.49 -16.24
N LEU A 54 -23.63 7.30 -16.17
CA LEU A 54 -22.93 7.79 -17.35
C LEU A 54 -22.29 6.64 -18.15
N LEU A 55 -21.75 5.62 -17.45
CA LEU A 55 -21.20 4.42 -18.08
C LEU A 55 -22.32 3.59 -18.74
N GLY A 56 -23.43 3.35 -18.05
CA GLY A 56 -24.58 2.58 -18.57
C GLY A 56 -25.30 3.27 -19.73
N THR A 57 -25.18 4.58 -19.84
CA THR A 57 -25.73 5.37 -21.01
C THR A 57 -24.67 5.60 -22.10
N PHE A 58 -23.52 4.93 -22.05
CA PHE A 58 -22.40 5.06 -23.00
C PHE A 58 -21.88 6.49 -23.20
N ARG A 59 -22.09 7.38 -22.23
CA ARG A 59 -21.60 8.77 -22.26
C ARG A 59 -20.13 8.81 -21.77
N LEU A 60 -19.25 8.08 -22.45
CA LEU A 60 -17.86 7.84 -22.04
C LEU A 60 -17.03 9.11 -21.85
N LYS A 61 -17.31 10.16 -22.65
CA LYS A 61 -16.61 11.43 -22.55
C LYS A 61 -16.93 12.15 -21.23
N GLU A 62 -18.20 12.11 -20.83
CA GLU A 62 -18.66 12.72 -19.57
C GLU A 62 -18.26 11.87 -18.37
N PHE A 63 -18.37 10.53 -18.48
CA PHE A 63 -17.83 9.61 -17.48
C PHE A 63 -16.36 9.90 -17.18
N ARG A 64 -15.50 9.96 -18.22
CA ARG A 64 -14.06 10.26 -18.04
C ARG A 64 -13.83 11.62 -17.38
N ARG A 65 -14.67 12.62 -17.67
CA ARG A 65 -14.57 13.94 -17.02
C ARG A 65 -15.02 13.89 -15.57
N HIS A 66 -16.08 13.13 -15.27
CA HIS A 66 -16.66 13.00 -13.94
C HIS A 66 -15.71 12.30 -12.96
N VAL A 67 -15.09 11.18 -13.39
CA VAL A 67 -14.17 10.39 -12.55
C VAL A 67 -12.72 10.89 -12.58
N ASN A 68 -12.45 12.11 -13.02
CA ASN A 68 -11.10 12.63 -13.21
C ASN A 68 -10.19 11.67 -14.01
N GLY A 69 -10.72 11.12 -15.09
CA GLY A 69 -10.03 10.10 -15.90
C GLY A 69 -8.72 10.57 -16.53
N ARG A 70 -8.47 11.89 -16.58
CA ARG A 70 -7.18 12.43 -17.01
C ARG A 70 -6.07 12.18 -15.98
N PHE A 71 -6.44 12.06 -14.73
CA PHE A 71 -5.56 11.71 -13.62
C PHE A 71 -5.52 10.18 -13.40
N LEU A 72 -6.69 9.55 -13.22
CA LEU A 72 -6.76 8.12 -12.88
C LEU A 72 -6.17 7.20 -13.96
N LEU A 73 -6.42 7.47 -15.24
CA LEU A 73 -6.00 6.55 -16.31
C LEU A 73 -4.48 6.39 -16.38
N PRO A 74 -3.66 7.46 -16.39
CA PRO A 74 -2.20 7.32 -16.34
C PRO A 74 -1.70 6.60 -15.08
N VAL A 75 -2.29 6.89 -13.92
CA VAL A 75 -1.93 6.23 -12.65
C VAL A 75 -2.22 4.73 -12.72
N LEU A 76 -3.42 4.33 -13.16
CA LEU A 76 -3.80 2.93 -13.31
C LEU A 76 -2.95 2.19 -14.36
N ILE A 77 -2.62 2.84 -15.48
CA ILE A 77 -1.70 2.28 -16.48
C ILE A 77 -0.33 2.05 -15.84
N GLY A 78 0.19 3.02 -15.08
CA GLY A 78 1.46 2.88 -14.38
C GLY A 78 1.46 1.72 -13.39
N ILE A 79 0.41 1.60 -12.56
CA ILE A 79 0.23 0.48 -11.63
C ILE A 79 0.21 -0.85 -12.41
N GLY A 80 -0.56 -0.94 -13.48
CA GLY A 80 -0.63 -2.14 -14.31
C GLY A 80 0.74 -2.53 -14.89
N ILE A 81 1.48 -1.57 -15.47
CA ILE A 81 2.82 -1.81 -16.00
C ILE A 81 3.73 -2.37 -14.88
N ALA A 82 3.70 -1.78 -13.69
CA ALA A 82 4.53 -2.25 -12.57
C ALA A 82 4.18 -3.68 -12.14
N ILE A 83 2.89 -3.97 -11.97
CA ILE A 83 2.44 -5.31 -11.56
C ILE A 83 2.90 -6.36 -12.57
N PHE A 84 2.73 -6.12 -13.87
CA PHE A 84 3.08 -7.13 -14.88
C PHE A 84 4.59 -7.23 -15.17
N SER A 85 5.35 -6.13 -15.04
CA SER A 85 6.79 -6.12 -15.37
C SER A 85 7.68 -6.37 -14.16
N LEU A 86 7.33 -5.84 -12.99
CA LEU A 86 8.20 -5.81 -11.82
C LEU A 86 7.85 -6.85 -10.76
N ALA A 87 6.66 -7.48 -10.83
CA ALA A 87 6.28 -8.51 -9.88
C ALA A 87 7.32 -9.66 -9.81
N ARG A 88 7.82 -10.09 -10.98
CA ARG A 88 8.86 -11.14 -11.04
C ARG A 88 10.17 -10.68 -10.39
N LEU A 89 10.59 -9.44 -10.65
CA LEU A 89 11.79 -8.86 -10.02
C LEU A 89 11.63 -8.75 -8.51
N MET A 90 10.48 -8.27 -8.03
CA MET A 90 10.21 -8.17 -6.60
C MET A 90 10.19 -9.55 -5.92
N THR A 91 9.54 -10.53 -6.54
CA THR A 91 9.57 -11.92 -6.05
C THR A 91 11.00 -12.47 -6.00
N TYR A 92 11.81 -12.24 -7.02
CA TYR A 92 13.22 -12.64 -7.03
C TYR A 92 14.01 -11.99 -5.89
N LEU A 93 13.89 -10.67 -5.72
CA LEU A 93 14.59 -9.93 -4.67
C LEU A 93 14.14 -10.36 -3.26
N LEU A 94 12.84 -10.54 -3.03
CA LEU A 94 12.32 -11.01 -1.75
C LEU A 94 12.76 -12.44 -1.41
N THR A 95 13.01 -13.28 -2.43
CA THR A 95 13.43 -14.67 -2.23
C THR A 95 14.94 -14.79 -2.05
N HIS A 96 15.75 -14.03 -2.82
CA HIS A 96 17.21 -14.20 -2.85
C HIS A 96 17.97 -13.12 -2.08
N HIS A 97 17.38 -11.93 -1.91
CA HIS A 97 17.99 -10.78 -1.24
C HIS A 97 17.02 -10.11 -0.24
N PRO A 98 16.39 -10.89 0.68
CA PRO A 98 15.34 -10.36 1.56
C PRO A 98 15.85 -9.22 2.46
N ILE A 99 17.02 -9.35 3.06
CA ILE A 99 17.60 -8.31 3.93
C ILE A 99 17.79 -7.01 3.16
N ALA A 100 18.31 -7.08 1.94
CA ALA A 100 18.57 -5.93 1.09
C ALA A 100 17.29 -5.16 0.76
N ILE A 101 16.27 -5.87 0.27
CA ILE A 101 15.02 -5.24 -0.16
C ILE A 101 14.20 -4.70 1.01
N TRP A 102 14.15 -5.43 2.14
CA TRP A 102 13.48 -4.95 3.35
C TRP A 102 14.17 -3.72 3.94
N SER A 103 15.51 -3.69 3.97
CA SER A 103 16.27 -2.52 4.43
C SER A 103 16.01 -1.29 3.57
N PHE A 104 15.96 -1.44 2.26
CA PHE A 104 15.60 -0.36 1.34
C PHE A 104 14.19 0.20 1.66
N PHE A 105 13.18 -0.67 1.81
CA PHE A 105 11.82 -0.24 2.13
C PHE A 105 11.71 0.34 3.55
N PHE A 106 12.47 -0.17 4.51
CA PHE A 106 12.53 0.41 5.84
C PHE A 106 12.96 1.88 5.79
N GLY A 107 14.08 2.17 5.10
CA GLY A 107 14.55 3.54 4.91
C GLY A 107 13.56 4.42 4.16
N LEU A 108 12.94 3.88 3.13
CA LEU A 108 11.91 4.55 2.34
C LEU A 108 10.72 4.96 3.21
N ILE A 109 10.19 4.06 4.06
CA ILE A 109 9.05 4.35 4.93
C ILE A 109 9.43 5.36 6.01
N VAL A 110 10.63 5.28 6.60
CA VAL A 110 11.10 6.26 7.58
C VAL A 110 11.14 7.66 6.97
N ALA A 111 11.76 7.83 5.80
CA ALA A 111 11.79 9.11 5.10
C ALA A 111 10.38 9.61 4.77
N SER A 112 9.51 8.71 4.33
CA SER A 112 8.12 8.99 4.01
C SER A 112 7.33 9.51 5.21
N ALA A 113 7.45 8.85 6.35
CA ALA A 113 6.80 9.28 7.60
C ALA A 113 7.27 10.69 8.02
N LEU A 114 8.56 10.99 7.87
CA LEU A 114 9.11 12.32 8.16
C LEU A 114 8.58 13.39 7.21
N LEU A 115 8.38 13.07 5.92
CA LEU A 115 7.79 14.02 4.96
C LEU A 115 6.30 14.26 5.26
N VAL A 116 5.58 13.20 5.60
CA VAL A 116 4.16 13.30 6.02
C VAL A 116 4.04 14.13 7.29
N ALA A 117 4.95 13.96 8.25
CA ALA A 117 5.00 14.78 9.47
C ALA A 117 5.04 16.28 9.19
N ARG A 118 5.70 16.72 8.10
CA ARG A 118 5.77 18.12 7.69
C ARG A 118 4.46 18.70 7.16
N GLN A 119 3.51 17.83 6.78
CA GLN A 119 2.18 18.26 6.32
C GLN A 119 1.22 18.54 7.49
N ILE A 120 1.58 18.14 8.72
CA ILE A 120 0.84 18.47 9.92
C ILE A 120 1.13 19.90 10.30
N GLY A 121 0.15 20.79 10.12
CA GLY A 121 0.30 22.22 10.36
C GLY A 121 0.56 22.55 11.83
N HIS A 122 -0.11 21.85 12.75
CA HIS A 122 0.00 22.09 14.18
C HIS A 122 0.14 20.80 14.99
N TRP A 123 1.31 20.60 15.59
CA TRP A 123 1.54 19.52 16.55
C TRP A 123 0.97 19.92 17.92
N ASN A 124 -0.02 19.17 18.36
CA ASN A 124 -0.66 19.33 19.66
C ASN A 124 -0.98 17.95 20.25
N VAL A 125 -1.50 17.92 21.47
CA VAL A 125 -1.81 16.65 22.16
C VAL A 125 -2.74 15.74 21.33
N ARG A 126 -3.69 16.30 20.59
CA ARG A 126 -4.63 15.54 19.76
C ARG A 126 -3.92 14.87 18.56
N THR A 127 -3.05 15.60 17.86
CA THR A 127 -2.30 15.06 16.72
C THR A 127 -1.26 14.04 17.16
N VAL A 128 -0.58 14.26 18.30
CA VAL A 128 0.33 13.28 18.88
C VAL A 128 -0.40 12.01 19.31
N ALA A 129 -1.53 12.14 20.01
CA ALA A 129 -2.35 10.99 20.39
C ALA A 129 -2.88 10.23 19.17
N ALA A 130 -3.31 10.93 18.13
CA ALA A 130 -3.77 10.35 16.88
C ALA A 130 -2.65 9.55 16.18
N CYS A 131 -1.43 10.10 16.13
CA CYS A 131 -0.26 9.41 15.60
C CYS A 131 0.06 8.15 16.41
N LEU A 132 0.06 8.22 17.73
CA LEU A 132 0.32 7.07 18.60
C LEU A 132 -0.76 5.97 18.44
N VAL A 133 -2.03 6.35 18.33
CA VAL A 133 -3.12 5.41 18.06
C VAL A 133 -2.94 4.74 16.71
N GLY A 134 -2.61 5.50 15.66
CA GLY A 134 -2.32 4.95 14.34
C GLY A 134 -1.14 3.99 14.36
N ALA A 135 -0.04 4.35 15.05
CA ALA A 135 1.15 3.51 15.17
C ALA A 135 0.85 2.22 15.95
N ALA A 136 0.13 2.32 17.06
CA ALA A 136 -0.26 1.14 17.85
C ALA A 136 -1.18 0.21 17.06
N ALA A 137 -2.15 0.76 16.32
CA ALA A 137 -3.07 -0.02 15.48
C ALA A 137 -2.32 -0.76 14.36
N ALA A 138 -1.43 -0.07 13.63
CA ALA A 138 -0.63 -0.70 12.59
C ALA A 138 0.33 -1.74 13.15
N TRP A 139 1.01 -1.43 14.26
CA TRP A 139 1.88 -2.39 14.92
C TRP A 139 1.11 -3.65 15.37
N TRP A 140 -0.07 -3.47 15.98
CA TRP A 140 -0.92 -4.59 16.37
C TRP A 140 -1.32 -5.46 15.17
N ILE A 141 -1.69 -4.85 14.05
CA ILE A 141 -1.98 -5.57 12.81
C ILE A 141 -0.76 -6.39 12.36
N THR A 142 0.47 -5.85 12.46
CA THR A 142 1.67 -6.55 11.99
C THR A 142 2.07 -7.76 12.83
N ILE A 143 1.63 -7.84 14.10
CA ILE A 143 1.88 -8.98 15.00
C ILE A 143 0.68 -9.93 15.10
N ALA A 144 -0.46 -9.58 14.49
CA ALA A 144 -1.64 -10.42 14.51
C ALA A 144 -1.39 -11.71 13.74
N THR A 145 -1.84 -12.83 14.30
CA THR A 145 -1.76 -14.14 13.68
C THR A 145 -2.94 -14.37 12.75
N PRO A 146 -2.74 -15.06 11.62
CA PRO A 146 -3.83 -15.45 10.75
C PRO A 146 -4.90 -16.26 11.48
N THR A 147 -6.16 -15.99 11.16
CA THR A 147 -7.31 -16.63 11.80
C THR A 147 -8.15 -17.30 10.72
N GLU A 148 -8.62 -18.51 10.98
CA GLU A 148 -9.60 -19.17 10.12
C GLU A 148 -10.94 -18.45 10.18
N THR A 149 -11.48 -18.11 9.04
CA THR A 149 -12.75 -17.38 8.90
C THR A 149 -13.68 -18.11 7.93
N PRO A 150 -15.00 -17.96 8.05
CA PRO A 150 -15.95 -18.72 7.23
C PRO A 150 -15.88 -18.33 5.75
N ASP A 151 -16.07 -19.32 4.84
CA ASP A 151 -16.13 -19.11 3.38
C ASP A 151 -17.55 -18.76 2.90
N THR A 152 -18.31 -18.04 3.72
CA THR A 152 -19.64 -17.56 3.37
C THR A 152 -19.55 -16.35 2.44
N TRP A 153 -20.54 -16.22 1.55
CA TRP A 153 -20.57 -15.14 0.54
C TRP A 153 -20.44 -13.73 1.13
N TRP A 154 -21.08 -13.46 2.29
CA TRP A 154 -21.02 -12.15 2.94
C TRP A 154 -19.63 -11.88 3.53
N PHE A 155 -18.93 -12.93 4.02
CA PHE A 155 -17.58 -12.76 4.55
C PHE A 155 -16.55 -12.58 3.44
N ILE A 156 -16.71 -13.27 2.30
CA ILE A 156 -15.91 -13.04 1.09
C ILE A 156 -16.05 -11.59 0.61
N MET A 157 -17.30 -11.08 0.57
CA MET A 157 -17.56 -9.68 0.22
C MET A 157 -16.92 -8.70 1.23
N LEU A 158 -17.05 -8.97 2.53
CA LEU A 158 -16.45 -8.16 3.59
C LEU A 158 -14.93 -8.19 3.53
N SER A 159 -14.31 -9.35 3.27
CA SER A 159 -12.86 -9.46 3.14
C SER A 159 -12.31 -8.64 1.96
N GLY A 160 -13.04 -8.61 0.84
CA GLY A 160 -12.71 -7.72 -0.29
C GLY A 160 -12.77 -6.24 0.10
N ALA A 161 -13.82 -5.86 0.83
CA ALA A 161 -13.98 -4.48 1.29
C ALA A 161 -12.85 -4.06 2.25
N ILE A 162 -12.52 -4.89 3.25
CA ILE A 162 -11.48 -4.58 4.23
C ILE A 162 -10.10 -4.56 3.56
N ALA A 163 -9.80 -5.51 2.68
CA ALA A 163 -8.51 -5.60 2.00
C ALA A 163 -8.23 -4.35 1.14
N ILE A 164 -9.22 -3.89 0.38
CA ILE A 164 -9.03 -2.70 -0.46
C ILE A 164 -8.93 -1.42 0.36
N CYS A 165 -9.66 -1.32 1.50
CA CYS A 165 -9.52 -0.20 2.42
C CYS A 165 -8.10 -0.14 3.01
N ALA A 166 -7.57 -1.29 3.42
CA ALA A 166 -6.20 -1.38 3.92
C ALA A 166 -5.15 -0.99 2.87
N MET A 167 -5.38 -1.33 1.60
CA MET A 167 -4.47 -0.99 0.49
C MET A 167 -4.36 0.53 0.25
N ILE A 168 -5.43 1.28 0.54
CA ILE A 168 -5.40 2.75 0.45
C ILE A 168 -4.61 3.35 1.62
N LEU A 169 -4.68 2.75 2.82
CA LEU A 169 -3.98 3.26 3.99
C LEU A 169 -2.46 3.12 3.81
N PRO A 170 -1.69 4.19 4.02
CA PRO A 170 -0.24 4.10 4.00
C PRO A 170 0.28 3.10 5.04
N GLY A 171 1.18 2.22 4.65
CA GLY A 171 1.84 1.28 5.56
C GLY A 171 1.12 -0.06 5.76
N ILE A 172 -0.07 -0.28 5.21
CA ILE A 172 -0.79 -1.55 5.33
C ILE A 172 -1.04 -2.14 3.93
N SER A 173 -0.79 -3.44 3.78
CA SER A 173 -1.02 -4.17 2.53
C SER A 173 -2.35 -4.91 2.58
N GLY A 174 -3.17 -4.76 1.53
CA GLY A 174 -4.43 -5.51 1.40
C GLY A 174 -4.23 -7.01 1.32
N ALA A 175 -3.17 -7.48 0.67
CA ALA A 175 -2.80 -8.90 0.62
C ALA A 175 -2.47 -9.45 2.01
N PHE A 176 -1.78 -8.67 2.83
CA PHE A 176 -1.48 -9.05 4.22
C PHE A 176 -2.76 -9.13 5.07
N ILE A 177 -3.70 -8.21 4.89
CA ILE A 177 -5.01 -8.29 5.56
C ILE A 177 -5.78 -9.54 5.12
N LEU A 178 -5.77 -9.90 3.84
CA LEU A 178 -6.37 -11.16 3.38
C LEU A 178 -5.71 -12.38 3.99
N LEU A 179 -4.39 -12.37 4.18
CA LEU A 179 -3.67 -13.43 4.88
C LEU A 179 -4.13 -13.55 6.34
N LEU A 180 -4.24 -12.44 7.06
CA LEU A 180 -4.73 -12.41 8.44
C LEU A 180 -6.17 -12.93 8.56
N LEU A 181 -7.03 -12.65 7.58
CA LEU A 181 -8.39 -13.15 7.50
C LEU A 181 -8.47 -14.62 7.01
N GLY A 182 -7.35 -15.29 6.75
CA GLY A 182 -7.32 -16.65 6.19
C GLY A 182 -7.92 -16.76 4.78
N LYS A 183 -8.08 -15.64 4.07
CA LYS A 183 -8.75 -15.59 2.75
C LYS A 183 -7.79 -15.45 1.57
N TYR A 184 -6.52 -15.19 1.81
CA TYR A 184 -5.57 -14.97 0.72
C TYR A 184 -5.49 -16.17 -0.22
N GLN A 185 -5.27 -17.38 0.32
CA GLN A 185 -5.19 -18.60 -0.49
C GLN A 185 -6.51 -18.94 -1.20
N PHE A 186 -7.63 -18.82 -0.46
CA PHE A 186 -8.96 -19.08 -1.00
C PHE A 186 -9.27 -18.21 -2.22
N ILE A 187 -8.96 -16.90 -2.14
CA ILE A 187 -9.18 -15.97 -3.26
C ILE A 187 -8.20 -16.25 -4.41
N MET A 188 -6.92 -16.53 -4.11
CA MET A 188 -5.93 -16.85 -5.15
C MET A 188 -6.27 -18.14 -5.89
N GLN A 189 -6.76 -19.16 -5.17
CA GLN A 189 -7.26 -20.40 -5.77
C GLN A 189 -8.50 -20.14 -6.63
N ALA A 190 -9.47 -19.35 -6.12
CA ALA A 190 -10.65 -19.00 -6.89
C ALA A 190 -10.31 -18.26 -8.19
N VAL A 191 -9.24 -17.44 -8.20
CA VAL A 191 -8.74 -16.79 -9.42
C VAL A 191 -8.07 -17.79 -10.35
N GLY A 192 -7.25 -18.71 -9.81
CA GLY A 192 -6.60 -19.77 -10.60
C GLY A 192 -7.60 -20.73 -11.27
N ASP A 193 -8.63 -21.10 -10.53
CA ASP A 193 -9.68 -22.03 -10.98
C ASP A 193 -10.80 -21.31 -11.78
N LEU A 194 -10.69 -20.00 -11.99
CA LEU A 194 -11.72 -19.16 -12.64
C LEU A 194 -13.11 -19.31 -11.99
N ASN A 195 -13.16 -19.40 -10.64
CA ASN A 195 -14.40 -19.43 -9.89
C ASN A 195 -15.09 -18.07 -9.91
N ILE A 196 -15.81 -17.79 -11.01
CA ILE A 196 -16.45 -16.49 -11.29
C ILE A 196 -17.37 -16.03 -10.14
N PRO A 197 -18.25 -16.85 -9.54
CA PRO A 197 -19.07 -16.43 -8.40
C PRO A 197 -18.26 -15.82 -7.25
N VAL A 198 -17.21 -16.49 -6.79
CA VAL A 198 -16.35 -16.03 -5.70
C VAL A 198 -15.65 -14.73 -6.07
N ILE A 199 -15.07 -14.66 -7.27
CA ILE A 199 -14.38 -13.46 -7.78
C ILE A 199 -15.34 -12.27 -7.83
N VAL A 200 -16.55 -12.45 -8.35
CA VAL A 200 -17.54 -11.38 -8.44
C VAL A 200 -17.95 -10.88 -7.05
N ILE A 201 -18.24 -11.78 -6.10
CA ILE A 201 -18.60 -11.41 -4.73
C ILE A 201 -17.46 -10.60 -4.08
N PHE A 202 -16.23 -11.07 -4.22
CA PHE A 202 -15.04 -10.39 -3.69
C PHE A 202 -14.85 -8.99 -4.32
N VAL A 203 -14.97 -8.87 -5.63
CA VAL A 203 -14.84 -7.61 -6.37
C VAL A 203 -15.96 -6.64 -6.00
N VAL A 204 -17.20 -7.11 -5.84
CA VAL A 204 -18.32 -6.27 -5.38
C VAL A 204 -18.02 -5.71 -3.99
N GLY A 205 -17.50 -6.53 -3.08
CA GLY A 205 -17.04 -6.10 -1.76
C GLY A 205 -15.92 -5.05 -1.85
N ALA A 206 -14.91 -5.31 -2.67
CA ALA A 206 -13.80 -4.38 -2.88
C ALA A 206 -14.28 -3.03 -3.45
N VAL A 207 -15.16 -3.03 -4.45
CA VAL A 207 -15.73 -1.79 -5.03
C VAL A 207 -16.55 -1.03 -3.99
N ALA A 208 -17.41 -1.71 -3.23
CA ALA A 208 -18.18 -1.07 -2.17
C ALA A 208 -17.27 -0.50 -1.06
N GLY A 209 -16.26 -1.26 -0.66
CA GLY A 209 -15.26 -0.86 0.34
C GLY A 209 -14.47 0.37 -0.09
N ILE A 210 -13.91 0.37 -1.30
CA ILE A 210 -13.09 1.49 -1.78
C ILE A 210 -13.89 2.79 -1.90
N ILE A 211 -15.13 2.71 -2.40
CA ILE A 211 -16.01 3.87 -2.51
C ILE A 211 -16.39 4.40 -1.13
N SER A 212 -16.89 3.55 -0.23
CA SER A 212 -17.30 3.95 1.12
C SER A 212 -16.14 4.54 1.91
N PHE A 213 -14.99 3.88 1.87
CA PHE A 213 -13.79 4.30 2.59
C PHE A 213 -13.23 5.61 2.05
N SER A 214 -13.21 5.80 0.71
CA SER A 214 -12.75 7.06 0.11
C SER A 214 -13.66 8.24 0.47
N HIS A 215 -14.97 8.04 0.60
CA HIS A 215 -15.88 9.07 1.10
C HIS A 215 -15.57 9.45 2.56
N MET A 216 -15.40 8.44 3.43
CA MET A 216 -15.04 8.66 4.83
C MET A 216 -13.70 9.38 4.95
N LEU A 217 -12.68 8.91 4.25
CA LEU A 217 -11.33 9.46 4.32
C LEU A 217 -11.26 10.88 3.76
N SER A 218 -11.93 11.15 2.63
CA SER A 218 -12.08 12.50 2.08
C SER A 218 -12.76 13.45 3.06
N TRP A 219 -13.81 12.99 3.77
CA TRP A 219 -14.48 13.78 4.78
C TRP A 219 -13.55 14.08 5.96
N LEU A 220 -12.79 13.08 6.45
CA LEU A 220 -11.82 13.23 7.53
C LEU A 220 -10.71 14.23 7.14
N LEU A 221 -10.14 14.10 5.96
CA LEU A 221 -9.10 15.02 5.46
C LEU A 221 -9.62 16.46 5.33
N LYS A 222 -10.88 16.66 4.96
CA LYS A 222 -11.47 18.02 4.84
C LYS A 222 -11.80 18.67 6.18
N HIS A 223 -12.23 17.89 7.18
CA HIS A 223 -12.68 18.44 8.45
C HIS A 223 -11.62 18.38 9.55
N TRP A 224 -10.76 17.36 9.53
CA TRP A 224 -9.73 17.11 10.55
C TRP A 224 -8.40 16.72 9.91
N HIS A 225 -7.91 17.57 9.00
CA HIS A 225 -6.73 17.31 8.20
C HIS A 225 -5.54 16.85 9.04
N ASP A 226 -5.08 17.67 10.00
CA ASP A 226 -3.88 17.38 10.80
C ASP A 226 -4.00 16.09 11.62
N VAL A 227 -5.18 15.82 12.19
CA VAL A 227 -5.44 14.59 12.96
C VAL A 227 -5.42 13.37 12.04
N THR A 228 -6.04 13.48 10.88
CA THR A 228 -6.08 12.39 9.89
C THR A 228 -4.69 12.09 9.36
N VAL A 229 -3.93 13.10 8.98
CA VAL A 229 -2.55 12.96 8.50
C VAL A 229 -1.66 12.35 9.61
N ALA A 230 -1.88 12.75 10.87
CA ALA A 230 -1.16 12.18 12.02
C ALA A 230 -1.47 10.69 12.21
N VAL A 231 -2.73 10.25 12.06
CA VAL A 231 -3.09 8.82 12.08
C VAL A 231 -2.39 8.07 10.94
N LEU A 232 -2.44 8.61 9.71
CA LEU A 232 -1.82 7.99 8.53
C LEU A 232 -0.29 7.89 8.70
N MET A 233 0.35 8.93 9.23
CA MET A 233 1.76 8.88 9.62
C MET A 233 2.01 7.79 10.67
N GLY A 234 1.15 7.71 11.68
CA GLY A 234 1.20 6.65 12.70
C GLY A 234 1.15 5.26 12.08
N PHE A 235 0.24 5.03 11.13
CA PHE A 235 0.21 3.76 10.39
C PHE A 235 1.54 3.43 9.72
N MET A 236 2.19 4.41 9.09
CA MET A 236 3.50 4.22 8.47
C MET A 236 4.57 3.85 9.50
N VAL A 237 4.59 4.54 10.66
CA VAL A 237 5.54 4.24 11.74
C VAL A 237 5.30 2.84 12.31
N GLY A 238 4.05 2.46 12.59
CA GLY A 238 3.69 1.14 13.10
C GLY A 238 4.02 0.01 12.12
N SER A 239 3.90 0.26 10.81
CA SER A 239 4.23 -0.71 9.76
C SER A 239 5.72 -1.01 9.62
N LEU A 240 6.61 -0.19 10.19
CA LEU A 240 8.06 -0.46 10.22
C LEU A 240 8.37 -1.82 10.85
N ASN A 241 7.53 -2.27 11.79
CA ASN A 241 7.64 -3.62 12.34
C ASN A 241 7.56 -4.71 11.26
N LYS A 242 6.70 -4.55 10.25
CA LYS A 242 6.54 -5.55 9.17
C LYS A 242 7.68 -5.54 8.18
N VAL A 243 8.34 -4.41 7.97
CA VAL A 243 9.46 -4.27 7.01
C VAL A 243 10.83 -4.40 7.66
N TRP A 244 10.89 -4.83 8.93
CA TRP A 244 12.15 -5.09 9.61
C TRP A 244 12.96 -6.16 8.87
N PRO A 245 14.26 -5.95 8.59
CA PRO A 245 15.02 -6.81 7.68
C PRO A 245 15.31 -8.21 8.22
N TRP A 246 15.52 -8.35 9.52
CA TRP A 246 15.92 -9.61 10.14
C TRP A 246 14.74 -10.27 10.84
N LYS A 247 14.36 -11.46 10.34
CA LYS A 247 13.20 -12.19 10.82
C LYS A 247 13.53 -13.65 11.04
N GLU A 248 12.93 -14.20 12.08
CA GLU A 248 12.84 -15.63 12.34
C GLU A 248 11.47 -16.13 11.88
N VAL A 249 11.45 -17.18 11.08
CA VAL A 249 10.19 -17.83 10.68
C VAL A 249 9.76 -18.76 11.80
N VAL A 250 8.64 -18.43 12.45
CA VAL A 250 8.07 -19.20 13.57
C VAL A 250 7.15 -20.29 13.05
N GLU A 251 6.31 -19.97 12.07
CA GLU A 251 5.35 -20.91 11.46
C GLU A 251 5.37 -20.75 9.94
N THR A 252 5.16 -21.87 9.24
CA THR A 252 5.07 -21.91 7.79
C THR A 252 3.74 -22.50 7.34
N TYR A 253 3.32 -22.17 6.12
CA TYR A 253 2.21 -22.83 5.44
C TYR A 253 2.64 -23.25 4.02
N THR A 254 1.91 -24.19 3.45
CA THR A 254 2.12 -24.59 2.06
C THR A 254 1.08 -23.88 1.18
N ASP A 255 1.54 -23.14 0.16
CA ASP A 255 0.65 -22.49 -0.78
C ASP A 255 -0.02 -23.46 -1.75
N SER A 256 -0.93 -22.97 -2.59
CA SER A 256 -1.66 -23.78 -3.60
C SER A 256 -0.74 -24.42 -4.66
N HIS A 257 0.51 -24.00 -4.75
CA HIS A 257 1.52 -24.55 -5.67
C HIS A 257 2.49 -25.51 -4.97
N GLY A 258 2.23 -25.87 -3.70
CA GLY A 258 3.09 -26.76 -2.91
C GLY A 258 4.35 -26.08 -2.35
N LYS A 259 4.48 -24.77 -2.42
CA LYS A 259 5.63 -24.01 -1.91
C LYS A 259 5.44 -23.67 -0.44
N ILE A 260 6.45 -23.96 0.39
CA ILE A 260 6.46 -23.56 1.80
C ILE A 260 6.71 -22.05 1.89
N MET A 261 5.78 -21.35 2.54
CA MET A 261 5.81 -19.90 2.75
C MET A 261 5.75 -19.57 4.24
N PRO A 262 6.40 -18.50 4.71
CA PRO A 262 6.27 -18.07 6.10
C PRO A 262 4.84 -17.59 6.40
N LEU A 263 4.27 -18.11 7.48
CA LEU A 263 2.96 -17.70 8.00
C LEU A 263 3.13 -16.68 9.13
N VAL A 264 3.94 -17.03 10.12
CA VAL A 264 4.26 -16.18 11.27
C VAL A 264 5.76 -15.93 11.29
N GLU A 265 6.14 -14.66 11.35
CA GLU A 265 7.52 -14.20 11.42
C GLU A 265 7.71 -13.35 12.68
N SER A 266 8.84 -13.51 13.36
CA SER A 266 9.24 -12.70 14.51
C SER A 266 10.47 -11.87 14.17
N ASN A 267 10.46 -10.60 14.53
CA ASN A 267 11.61 -9.72 14.33
C ASN A 267 12.72 -10.05 15.34
N VAL A 268 13.92 -10.14 14.85
CA VAL A 268 15.11 -10.43 15.67
C VAL A 268 16.20 -9.38 15.45
N ALA A 269 17.13 -9.26 16.38
CA ALA A 269 18.32 -8.44 16.19
C ALA A 269 19.29 -9.10 15.18
N PRO A 270 20.14 -8.34 14.45
CA PRO A 270 21.07 -8.90 13.47
C PRO A 270 21.93 -10.05 14.01
N GLY A 271 22.56 -9.90 15.18
CA GLY A 271 23.38 -10.95 15.77
C GLY A 271 22.59 -12.20 16.19
N ARG A 272 21.30 -12.06 16.56
CA ARG A 272 20.43 -13.22 16.79
C ARG A 272 20.06 -13.92 15.48
N PHE A 273 19.85 -13.15 14.41
CA PHE A 273 19.62 -13.69 13.08
C PHE A 273 20.77 -14.58 12.63
N GLU A 274 22.03 -14.11 12.77
CA GLU A 274 23.23 -14.90 12.46
C GLU A 274 23.30 -16.18 13.28
N ALA A 275 23.02 -16.10 14.59
CA ALA A 275 23.05 -17.25 15.48
C ALA A 275 21.99 -18.31 15.11
N LEU A 276 20.80 -17.90 14.65
CA LEU A 276 19.69 -18.79 14.31
C LEU A 276 19.80 -19.40 12.90
N THR A 277 20.21 -18.58 11.92
CA THR A 277 20.22 -18.97 10.51
C THR A 277 21.57 -19.44 10.01
N GLN A 278 22.65 -19.15 10.77
CA GLN A 278 24.05 -19.33 10.35
C GLN A 278 24.39 -18.59 9.05
N GLN A 279 23.63 -17.52 8.73
CA GLN A 279 23.84 -16.62 7.60
C GLN A 279 24.34 -15.28 8.12
N ASP A 280 25.15 -14.59 7.31
CA ASP A 280 25.59 -13.23 7.61
C ASP A 280 24.37 -12.28 7.64
N ALA A 281 24.28 -11.44 8.66
CA ALA A 281 23.25 -10.43 8.78
C ALA A 281 23.39 -9.28 7.75
N LEU A 282 24.50 -9.22 7.01
CA LEU A 282 24.77 -8.19 5.99
C LEU A 282 24.51 -6.78 6.50
N LEU A 283 24.90 -6.50 7.76
CA LEU A 283 24.54 -5.27 8.46
C LEU A 283 24.99 -4.00 7.71
N ALA A 284 26.19 -4.02 7.14
CA ALA A 284 26.72 -2.88 6.37
C ALA A 284 25.88 -2.63 5.10
N GLU A 285 25.53 -3.69 4.37
CA GLU A 285 24.67 -3.61 3.19
C GLU A 285 23.27 -3.11 3.57
N ALA A 286 22.69 -3.62 4.64
CA ALA A 286 21.41 -3.21 5.17
C ALA A 286 21.37 -1.71 5.50
N ILE A 287 22.39 -1.20 6.17
CA ILE A 287 22.50 0.23 6.50
C ILE A 287 22.61 1.07 5.22
N VAL A 288 23.46 0.67 4.27
CA VAL A 288 23.62 1.39 3.00
C VAL A 288 22.31 1.43 2.23
N LEU A 289 21.61 0.31 2.12
CA LEU A 289 20.34 0.25 1.39
C LEU A 289 19.21 0.99 2.11
N CYS A 290 19.19 1.00 3.44
CA CYS A 290 18.30 1.84 4.22
C CYS A 290 18.53 3.33 3.91
N ILE A 291 19.80 3.78 3.88
CA ILE A 291 20.15 5.15 3.50
C ILE A 291 19.75 5.45 2.04
N VAL A 292 19.97 4.51 1.11
CA VAL A 292 19.55 4.66 -0.29
C VAL A 292 18.03 4.80 -0.39
N GLY A 293 17.27 3.96 0.30
CA GLY A 293 15.81 4.05 0.34
C GLY A 293 15.32 5.37 0.94
N PHE A 294 15.96 5.83 2.00
CA PHE A 294 15.69 7.12 2.62
C PHE A 294 15.96 8.28 1.66
N LEU A 295 17.11 8.31 1.00
CA LEU A 295 17.48 9.36 0.05
C LEU A 295 16.62 9.33 -1.22
N ALA A 296 16.18 8.16 -1.68
CA ALA A 296 15.32 8.03 -2.85
C ALA A 296 14.04 8.86 -2.72
N ILE A 297 13.44 8.92 -1.52
CA ILE A 297 12.26 9.73 -1.24
C ILE A 297 12.55 11.22 -1.38
N TYR A 298 13.67 11.70 -0.83
CA TYR A 298 14.07 13.10 -0.97
C TYR A 298 14.37 13.46 -2.42
N CYS A 299 14.97 12.55 -3.20
CA CYS A 299 15.17 12.77 -4.63
C CYS A 299 13.84 12.88 -5.40
N ILE A 300 12.85 12.05 -5.06
CA ILE A 300 11.50 12.11 -5.66
C ILE A 300 10.82 13.43 -5.31
N GLU A 301 10.89 13.85 -4.04
CA GLU A 301 10.31 15.14 -3.60
C GLU A 301 10.99 16.32 -4.30
N LEU A 302 12.32 16.33 -4.36
CA LEU A 302 13.07 17.40 -5.02
C LEU A 302 12.73 17.49 -6.51
N ALA A 303 12.67 16.34 -7.20
CA ALA A 303 12.27 16.29 -8.60
C ALA A 303 10.83 16.82 -8.80
N ALA A 304 9.91 16.46 -7.92
CA ALA A 304 8.53 16.97 -7.96
C ALA A 304 8.47 18.49 -7.79
N ARG A 305 9.22 19.07 -6.85
CA ARG A 305 9.29 20.52 -6.61
C ARG A 305 9.87 21.27 -7.81
N ILE A 306 10.93 20.74 -8.45
CA ILE A 306 11.54 21.34 -9.64
C ILE A 306 10.55 21.36 -10.81
N VAL A 307 9.81 20.28 -11.01
CA VAL A 307 8.80 20.17 -12.09
C VAL A 307 7.66 21.17 -11.87
N VAL A 308 7.17 21.33 -10.63
CA VAL A 308 6.11 22.29 -10.29
C VAL A 308 6.60 23.72 -10.54
N LYS A 309 7.77 24.09 -10.04
CA LYS A 309 8.34 25.44 -10.22
C LYS A 309 8.52 25.81 -11.70
N LYS A 310 8.92 24.84 -12.54
CA LYS A 310 9.10 25.04 -13.99
C LYS A 310 7.76 25.14 -14.76
N GLN A 311 6.63 24.95 -14.10
CA GLN A 311 5.28 25.07 -14.69
C GLN A 311 4.63 26.43 -14.33
N GLU A 312 5.14 27.08 -13.29
CA GLU A 312 4.70 28.41 -12.85
C GLU A 312 5.46 29.55 -13.58
N GLU A 313 6.61 29.22 -14.18
CA GLU A 313 7.38 30.09 -15.10
C GLU A 313 6.94 29.85 -16.57
#